data_2abf8660a431cadd5f0c2f893806edfe
#
_entry.id   2abf8660a431cadd5f0c2f893806edfe
#
_cell.length_a   1.000
_cell.length_b   1.000
_cell.length_c   1.000
_cell.angle_alpha   90.00
_cell.angle_beta   90.00
_cell.angle_gamma   90.00
#
_symmetry.space_group_name_H-M   'P 1'
#
loop_
_entity.id
_entity.type
_entity.pdbx_description
1 polymer ?
#
loop_
_entity_poly.entity_id
_entity_poly.type
_entity_poly.pdbx_seq_one_letter_code
_entity_poly.pdbx_strand_id
1 'polypeptide(L)'
;MRVALVIPPLLSLILLISCSQRISDDEAKKMVLQCVKYPQPVFNMTHAGQVGSPDIPKFIQGIEKLAAEGYIREDAGVAGKGEKNNRTYMPADRGKGFVNGIYIRDSFAMFDGALCNEVFKKIEGVDFDKDNATATVRYVTGYEPIEPFYSLLCINDYCEYFGEKLKKEEKRVVKLKKAGNGWKPVAS
;
A
#
# COMPACT_ATOMS: atom_id res chain seq x y z
N MET A 1 35.91 -55.62 -56.19
CA MET A 1 35.75 -54.16 -55.84
C MET A 1 34.75 -54.06 -54.68
N ARG A 2 35.23 -53.72 -53.48
CA ARG A 2 34.38 -53.51 -52.32
C ARG A 2 34.32 -51.96 -52.07
N VAL A 3 33.18 -51.40 -52.24
CA VAL A 3 32.96 -49.97 -51.96
C VAL A 3 32.62 -49.86 -50.47
N ALA A 4 33.51 -49.23 -49.72
CA ALA A 4 33.27 -48.93 -48.32
C ALA A 4 32.45 -47.62 -48.24
N LEU A 5 31.23 -47.74 -47.70
CA LEU A 5 30.34 -46.61 -47.43
C LEU A 5 30.80 -45.95 -46.13
N VAL A 6 31.41 -44.79 -46.25
CA VAL A 6 31.77 -43.94 -45.08
C VAL A 6 30.56 -43.08 -44.68
N ILE A 7 29.97 -43.45 -43.56
CA ILE A 7 28.88 -42.63 -42.94
C ILE A 7 29.56 -41.57 -42.11
N PRO A 8 29.31 -40.27 -42.35
CA PRO A 8 29.83 -39.23 -41.48
C PRO A 8 29.04 -39.23 -40.14
N PRO A 9 29.72 -39.00 -39.00
CA PRO A 9 29.02 -38.90 -37.72
C PRO A 9 28.19 -37.62 -37.70
N LEU A 10 26.88 -37.79 -37.63
CA LEU A 10 25.94 -36.72 -37.42
C LEU A 10 26.23 -36.17 -36.01
N LEU A 11 26.95 -35.06 -35.97
CA LEU A 11 27.23 -34.30 -34.76
C LEU A 11 25.89 -33.70 -34.30
N SER A 12 25.20 -34.43 -33.41
CA SER A 12 24.01 -33.93 -32.72
C SER A 12 24.40 -32.76 -31.84
N LEU A 13 24.35 -31.58 -32.42
CA LEU A 13 24.47 -30.29 -31.69
C LEU A 13 23.22 -30.16 -30.84
N ILE A 14 23.24 -30.80 -29.64
CA ILE A 14 22.27 -30.53 -28.61
C ILE A 14 22.55 -29.10 -28.15
N LEU A 15 21.87 -28.13 -28.79
CA LEU A 15 21.68 -26.79 -28.26
C LEU A 15 20.93 -26.96 -26.94
N LEU A 16 21.69 -27.04 -25.86
CA LEU A 16 21.18 -26.76 -24.52
C LEU A 16 20.74 -25.31 -24.54
N ILE A 17 19.53 -25.06 -25.04
CA ILE A 17 18.80 -23.85 -24.77
C ILE A 17 18.53 -23.90 -23.27
N SER A 18 19.51 -23.42 -22.50
CA SER A 18 19.28 -23.01 -21.12
C SER A 18 18.29 -21.86 -21.21
N CYS A 19 17.01 -22.18 -21.34
CA CYS A 19 15.94 -21.27 -21.04
C CYS A 19 16.10 -20.92 -19.56
N SER A 20 16.95 -19.93 -19.26
CA SER A 20 16.80 -19.19 -18.03
C SER A 20 15.36 -18.68 -18.10
N GLN A 21 14.44 -19.31 -17.35
CA GLN A 21 13.08 -18.85 -17.21
C GLN A 21 13.16 -17.47 -16.56
N ARG A 22 13.34 -16.48 -17.41
CA ARG A 22 13.19 -15.08 -17.00
C ARG A 22 11.70 -14.92 -16.74
N ILE A 23 11.35 -14.80 -15.48
CA ILE A 23 10.01 -14.39 -15.08
C ILE A 23 9.77 -13.02 -15.71
N SER A 24 8.68 -12.88 -16.43
CA SER A 24 8.26 -11.58 -16.99
C SER A 24 7.88 -10.63 -15.85
N ASP A 25 7.94 -9.33 -16.12
CA ASP A 25 7.51 -8.31 -15.14
C ASP A 25 6.06 -8.54 -14.70
N ASP A 26 5.19 -9.02 -15.58
CA ASP A 26 3.79 -9.35 -15.25
C ASP A 26 3.68 -10.54 -14.29
N GLU A 27 4.51 -11.56 -14.45
CA GLU A 27 4.56 -12.68 -13.53
C GLU A 27 5.13 -12.26 -12.18
N ALA A 28 6.22 -11.47 -12.18
CA ALA A 28 6.79 -10.90 -10.97
C ALA A 28 5.78 -10.02 -10.23
N LYS A 29 5.04 -9.18 -10.95
CA LYS A 29 3.94 -8.38 -10.40
C LYS A 29 2.87 -9.27 -9.76
N LYS A 30 2.41 -10.32 -10.44
CA LYS A 30 1.44 -11.27 -9.87
C LYS A 30 1.96 -11.90 -8.60
N MET A 31 3.23 -12.31 -8.55
CA MET A 31 3.85 -12.86 -7.34
C MET A 31 3.85 -11.87 -6.19
N VAL A 32 4.27 -10.62 -6.43
CA VAL A 32 4.25 -9.57 -5.42
C VAL A 32 2.84 -9.36 -4.89
N LEU A 33 1.84 -9.21 -5.78
CA LEU A 33 0.45 -8.96 -5.40
C LEU A 33 -0.24 -10.15 -4.71
N GLN A 34 0.24 -11.37 -4.92
CA GLN A 34 -0.20 -12.55 -4.16
C GLN A 34 0.35 -12.55 -2.73
N CYS A 35 1.53 -11.97 -2.51
CA CYS A 35 2.21 -11.94 -1.24
C CYS A 35 1.89 -10.69 -0.42
N VAL A 36 1.71 -9.58 -1.10
CA VAL A 36 1.45 -8.26 -0.49
C VAL A 36 0.17 -7.69 -1.09
N LYS A 37 -0.81 -7.49 -0.23
CA LYS A 37 -2.09 -6.92 -0.68
C LYS A 37 -1.96 -5.41 -0.86
N TYR A 38 -2.10 -4.95 -2.08
CA TYR A 38 -2.23 -3.52 -2.42
C TYR A 38 -3.65 -3.24 -2.94
N PRO A 39 -4.20 -2.03 -2.74
CA PRO A 39 -3.64 -0.92 -1.96
C PRO A 39 -3.64 -1.18 -0.44
N GLN A 40 -2.67 -0.58 0.27
CA GLN A 40 -2.59 -0.66 1.73
C GLN A 40 -2.81 0.73 2.35
N PRO A 41 -3.80 0.92 3.22
CA PRO A 41 -3.97 2.18 3.94
C PRO A 41 -2.75 2.49 4.81
N VAL A 42 -2.25 3.71 4.71
CA VAL A 42 -1.15 4.20 5.55
C VAL A 42 -1.75 4.98 6.70
N PHE A 43 -1.82 4.34 7.86
CA PHE A 43 -2.36 4.95 9.07
C PHE A 43 -1.37 5.92 9.70
N ASN A 44 -1.87 7.06 10.11
CA ASN A 44 -1.15 8.04 10.90
C ASN A 44 -2.12 8.82 11.79
N MET A 45 -1.59 9.33 12.90
CA MET A 45 -2.30 10.24 13.77
C MET A 45 -1.93 11.67 13.38
N THR A 46 -2.90 12.42 12.90
CA THR A 46 -2.71 13.76 12.36
C THR A 46 -3.44 14.76 13.23
N HIS A 47 -2.73 15.77 13.76
CA HIS A 47 -3.34 16.90 14.46
C HIS A 47 -3.89 17.89 13.43
N ALA A 48 -5.16 18.28 13.58
CA ALA A 48 -5.79 19.27 12.71
C ALA A 48 -5.61 20.71 13.22
N GLY A 49 -5.04 20.89 14.42
CA GLY A 49 -4.71 22.20 14.98
C GLY A 49 -5.12 22.37 16.44
N GLN A 50 -4.68 23.49 17.00
CA GLN A 50 -5.14 23.95 18.31
C GLN A 50 -6.45 24.73 18.15
N VAL A 51 -7.27 24.74 19.19
CA VAL A 51 -8.50 25.56 19.23
C VAL A 51 -8.15 27.04 19.01
N GLY A 52 -8.89 27.69 18.10
CA GLY A 52 -8.60 29.03 17.64
C GLY A 52 -7.81 29.12 16.33
N SER A 53 -7.25 28.02 15.85
CA SER A 53 -6.69 27.95 14.49
C SER A 53 -7.81 28.18 13.44
N PRO A 54 -7.55 28.97 12.38
CA PRO A 54 -8.51 29.21 11.29
C PRO A 54 -8.88 27.96 10.53
N ASP A 55 -8.15 26.86 10.76
CA ASP A 55 -8.32 25.57 10.08
C ASP A 55 -9.32 24.65 10.75
N ILE A 56 -9.52 24.82 12.07
CA ILE A 56 -10.47 24.00 12.82
C ILE A 56 -11.89 24.06 12.25
N PRO A 57 -12.46 25.22 11.88
CA PRO A 57 -13.78 25.25 11.26
C PRO A 57 -13.89 24.44 9.97
N LYS A 58 -12.86 24.50 9.12
CA LYS A 58 -12.83 23.70 7.87
C LYS A 58 -12.72 22.21 8.16
N PHE A 59 -11.89 21.82 9.12
CA PHE A 59 -11.75 20.45 9.57
C PHE A 59 -13.07 19.90 10.11
N ILE A 60 -13.76 20.66 10.96
CA ILE A 60 -15.09 20.30 11.48
C ILE A 60 -16.09 20.13 10.34
N GLN A 61 -16.12 21.05 9.38
CA GLN A 61 -16.97 20.95 8.20
C GLN A 61 -16.71 19.68 7.39
N GLY A 62 -15.42 19.31 7.25
CA GLY A 62 -15.02 18.03 6.61
C GLY A 62 -15.56 16.81 7.37
N ILE A 63 -15.47 16.83 8.72
CA ILE A 63 -16.02 15.78 9.58
C ILE A 63 -17.54 15.66 9.43
N GLU A 64 -18.25 16.77 9.47
CA GLU A 64 -19.71 16.79 9.31
C GLU A 64 -20.13 16.20 7.96
N LYS A 65 -19.38 16.48 6.90
CA LYS A 65 -19.61 15.92 5.58
C LYS A 65 -19.34 14.41 5.55
N LEU A 66 -18.23 13.95 6.13
CA LEU A 66 -17.93 12.52 6.26
C LEU A 66 -19.01 11.78 7.07
N ALA A 67 -19.55 12.41 8.11
CA ALA A 67 -20.65 11.85 8.89
C ALA A 67 -21.94 11.77 8.08
N ALA A 68 -22.31 12.84 7.36
CA ALA A 68 -23.49 12.86 6.50
C ALA A 68 -23.41 11.82 5.38
N GLU A 69 -22.22 11.50 4.89
CA GLU A 69 -21.99 10.49 3.85
C GLU A 69 -21.82 9.06 4.41
N GLY A 70 -21.89 8.87 5.73
CA GLY A 70 -21.83 7.56 6.38
C GLY A 70 -20.43 6.93 6.47
N TYR A 71 -19.38 7.74 6.41
CA TYR A 71 -18.00 7.27 6.65
C TYR A 71 -17.68 7.17 8.14
N ILE A 72 -18.22 8.09 8.93
CA ILE A 72 -18.05 8.15 10.38
C ILE A 72 -19.37 8.38 11.06
N ARG A 73 -19.44 8.13 12.35
CA ARG A 73 -20.57 8.43 13.22
C ARG A 73 -20.09 8.99 14.54
N GLU A 74 -20.84 9.93 15.10
CA GLU A 74 -20.54 10.45 16.42
C GLU A 74 -20.77 9.37 17.49
N ASP A 75 -19.83 9.24 18.41
CA ASP A 75 -19.94 8.36 19.55
C ASP A 75 -20.53 9.13 20.74
N ALA A 76 -21.83 8.95 20.95
CA ALA A 76 -22.55 9.61 22.04
C ALA A 76 -22.12 9.17 23.45
N GLY A 77 -21.36 8.07 23.57
CA GLY A 77 -20.94 7.52 24.87
C GLY A 77 -19.74 8.21 25.50
N VAL A 78 -19.00 9.03 24.74
CA VAL A 78 -17.74 9.66 25.18
C VAL A 78 -17.90 11.15 25.49
N ALA A 79 -19.07 11.71 25.27
CA ALA A 79 -19.36 13.10 25.68
C ALA A 79 -19.29 13.21 27.22
N GLY A 80 -18.12 13.61 27.72
CA GLY A 80 -17.92 13.82 29.16
C GLY A 80 -18.94 14.83 29.69
N LYS A 81 -19.60 14.48 30.79
CA LYS A 81 -20.52 15.39 31.49
C LYS A 81 -19.74 16.67 31.88
N GLY A 82 -19.94 17.75 31.13
CA GLY A 82 -19.41 19.07 31.48
C GLY A 82 -18.56 19.77 30.42
N GLU A 83 -18.10 19.12 29.39
CA GLU A 83 -17.27 19.71 28.32
C GLU A 83 -18.11 19.89 27.04
N LYS A 84 -18.51 21.12 26.74
CA LYS A 84 -19.47 21.44 25.67
C LYS A 84 -18.97 21.14 24.26
N ASN A 85 -17.65 20.94 24.06
CA ASN A 85 -17.06 20.83 22.73
C ASN A 85 -16.36 19.47 22.46
N ASN A 86 -16.38 18.55 23.42
CA ASN A 86 -15.73 17.26 23.23
C ASN A 86 -16.60 16.32 22.41
N ARG A 87 -16.14 16.01 21.19
CA ARG A 87 -16.78 15.04 20.31
C ARG A 87 -15.79 13.96 19.94
N THR A 88 -16.27 12.76 19.79
CA THR A 88 -15.52 11.62 19.26
C THR A 88 -16.33 11.00 18.13
N TYR A 89 -15.66 10.74 17.02
CA TYR A 89 -16.27 10.05 15.90
C TYR A 89 -15.55 8.72 15.67
N MET A 90 -16.34 7.69 15.45
CA MET A 90 -15.88 6.33 15.17
C MET A 90 -16.18 5.97 13.72
N PRO A 91 -15.48 4.99 13.13
CA PRO A 91 -15.79 4.56 11.78
C PRO A 91 -17.23 4.04 11.68
N ALA A 92 -17.94 4.51 10.66
CA ALA A 92 -19.16 3.87 10.17
C ALA A 92 -18.84 2.90 9.04
N ASP A 93 -19.84 2.26 8.44
CA ASP A 93 -19.59 1.15 7.51
C ASP A 93 -18.67 1.52 6.33
N ARG A 94 -18.82 2.71 5.77
CA ARG A 94 -17.99 3.18 4.66
C ARG A 94 -16.57 3.60 5.08
N GLY A 95 -16.36 3.92 6.35
CA GLY A 95 -15.04 4.32 6.89
C GLY A 95 -14.23 3.18 7.50
N LYS A 96 -14.81 1.99 7.61
CA LYS A 96 -14.10 0.82 8.13
C LYS A 96 -12.86 0.53 7.30
N GLY A 97 -11.73 0.32 7.99
CA GLY A 97 -10.44 0.08 7.36
C GLY A 97 -9.67 1.34 6.95
N PHE A 98 -10.24 2.54 7.15
CA PHE A 98 -9.57 3.82 6.87
C PHE A 98 -9.52 4.74 8.09
N VAL A 99 -10.46 4.63 9.00
CA VAL A 99 -10.58 5.49 10.19
C VAL A 99 -10.50 4.62 11.43
N ASN A 100 -9.66 5.02 12.40
CA ASN A 100 -9.67 4.48 13.75
C ASN A 100 -10.52 5.38 14.67
N GLY A 101 -10.40 6.70 14.50
CA GLY A 101 -11.17 7.67 15.25
C GLY A 101 -10.88 9.11 14.88
N ILE A 102 -11.81 10.00 15.25
CA ILE A 102 -11.61 11.45 15.18
C ILE A 102 -11.96 12.05 16.53
N TYR A 103 -11.10 12.87 17.04
CA TYR A 103 -11.21 13.43 18.37
C TYR A 103 -11.21 14.96 18.29
N ILE A 104 -12.30 15.58 18.74
CA ILE A 104 -12.39 17.02 18.95
C ILE A 104 -12.42 17.24 20.46
N ARG A 105 -11.54 18.09 20.94
CA ARG A 105 -11.41 18.47 22.35
C ARG A 105 -11.33 20.01 22.44
N ASP A 106 -11.51 20.55 23.62
CA ASP A 106 -11.45 22.00 23.83
C ASP A 106 -10.11 22.62 23.41
N SER A 107 -9.02 21.84 23.36
CA SER A 107 -7.68 22.32 23.06
C SER A 107 -7.12 21.86 21.71
N PHE A 108 -7.69 20.83 21.10
CA PHE A 108 -7.17 20.26 19.83
C PHE A 108 -8.22 19.47 19.06
N ALA A 109 -7.96 19.29 17.78
CA ALA A 109 -8.66 18.32 16.95
C ALA A 109 -7.64 17.36 16.30
N MET A 110 -7.99 16.09 16.20
CA MET A 110 -7.10 15.04 15.74
C MET A 110 -7.85 14.00 14.91
N PHE A 111 -7.23 13.56 13.82
CA PHE A 111 -7.65 12.43 13.01
C PHE A 111 -6.67 11.27 13.20
N ASP A 112 -7.19 10.11 13.57
CA ASP A 112 -6.46 8.84 13.58
C ASP A 112 -7.03 7.98 12.46
N GLY A 113 -6.24 7.82 11.38
CA GLY A 113 -6.70 7.10 10.20
C GLY A 113 -5.73 7.20 9.03
N ALA A 114 -6.17 6.75 7.89
CA ALA A 114 -5.41 6.76 6.66
C ALA A 114 -5.92 7.81 5.69
N LEU A 115 -5.05 8.72 5.24
CA LEU A 115 -5.32 9.72 4.21
C LEU A 115 -4.76 9.33 2.84
N CYS A 116 -3.89 8.32 2.79
CA CYS A 116 -3.37 7.78 1.54
C CYS A 116 -3.19 6.26 1.62
N ASN A 117 -3.23 5.63 0.47
CA ASN A 117 -2.85 4.23 0.28
C ASN A 117 -1.43 4.15 -0.28
N GLU A 118 -0.65 3.19 0.21
CA GLU A 118 0.50 2.69 -0.53
C GLU A 118 0.01 1.79 -1.66
N VAL A 119 0.52 2.02 -2.87
CA VAL A 119 0.12 1.30 -4.09
C VAL A 119 1.34 0.74 -4.81
N PHE A 120 1.18 -0.40 -5.43
CA PHE A 120 2.21 -0.96 -6.31
C PHE A 120 2.33 -0.12 -7.58
N LYS A 121 3.56 0.21 -8.02
CA LYS A 121 3.83 0.97 -9.25
C LYS A 121 4.46 0.09 -10.33
N LYS A 122 5.64 -0.48 -10.08
CA LYS A 122 6.39 -1.26 -11.10
C LYS A 122 7.36 -2.27 -10.49
N ILE A 123 7.75 -3.26 -11.29
CA ILE A 123 8.89 -4.13 -11.00
C ILE A 123 10.17 -3.41 -11.44
N GLU A 124 11.23 -3.47 -10.64
CA GLU A 124 12.59 -3.03 -11.00
C GLU A 124 13.50 -4.19 -11.41
N GLY A 125 13.24 -5.38 -10.91
CA GLY A 125 14.01 -6.56 -11.28
C GLY A 125 13.73 -7.79 -10.43
N VAL A 126 14.15 -8.93 -10.95
CA VAL A 126 14.03 -10.23 -10.29
C VAL A 126 15.38 -10.92 -10.35
N ASP A 127 15.92 -11.28 -9.19
CA ASP A 127 17.14 -12.06 -9.06
C ASP A 127 16.80 -13.44 -8.53
N PHE A 128 17.34 -14.46 -9.16
CA PHE A 128 17.20 -15.84 -8.71
C PHE A 128 18.48 -16.28 -8.02
N ASP A 129 18.35 -17.12 -7.00
CA ASP A 129 19.49 -17.87 -6.48
C ASP A 129 19.95 -18.96 -7.47
N LYS A 130 21.09 -19.57 -7.15
CA LYS A 130 21.76 -20.53 -8.05
C LYS A 130 20.91 -21.75 -8.40
N ASP A 131 20.01 -22.16 -7.53
CA ASP A 131 19.15 -23.31 -7.69
C ASP A 131 17.74 -22.97 -8.20
N ASN A 132 17.46 -21.67 -8.44
CA ASN A 132 16.15 -21.14 -8.82
C ASN A 132 15.02 -21.51 -7.84
N ALA A 133 15.38 -21.82 -6.59
CA ALA A 133 14.41 -22.15 -5.55
C ALA A 133 13.93 -20.92 -4.78
N THR A 134 14.71 -19.84 -4.80
CA THR A 134 14.34 -18.54 -4.25
C THR A 134 14.48 -17.43 -5.29
N ALA A 135 13.65 -16.41 -5.17
CA ALA A 135 13.71 -15.23 -6.00
C ALA A 135 13.63 -13.98 -5.10
N THR A 136 14.43 -12.98 -5.44
CA THR A 136 14.36 -11.65 -4.83
C THR A 136 13.75 -10.70 -5.85
N VAL A 137 12.56 -10.22 -5.57
CA VAL A 137 11.85 -9.26 -6.43
C VAL A 137 12.03 -7.87 -5.86
N ARG A 138 12.62 -6.97 -6.63
CA ARG A 138 12.71 -5.53 -6.35
C ARG A 138 11.57 -4.83 -7.08
N TYR A 139 10.83 -4.00 -6.37
CA TYR A 139 9.69 -3.28 -6.92
C TYR A 139 9.58 -1.90 -6.29
N VAL A 140 8.80 -1.05 -6.92
CA VAL A 140 8.53 0.31 -6.48
C VAL A 140 7.08 0.42 -6.05
N THR A 141 6.86 1.07 -4.92
CA THR A 141 5.56 1.53 -4.46
C THR A 141 5.50 3.06 -4.52
N GLY A 142 4.30 3.57 -4.56
CA GLY A 142 4.02 5.00 -4.43
C GLY A 142 2.80 5.18 -3.55
N TYR A 143 2.28 6.39 -3.49
CA TYR A 143 1.14 6.72 -2.65
C TYR A 143 0.03 7.38 -3.47
N GLU A 144 -1.22 7.09 -3.13
CA GLU A 144 -2.41 7.70 -3.72
C GLU A 144 -3.37 8.15 -2.63
N PRO A 145 -4.04 9.31 -2.79
CA PRO A 145 -4.97 9.81 -1.79
C PRO A 145 -6.17 8.87 -1.61
N ILE A 146 -6.68 8.78 -0.40
CA ILE A 146 -7.95 8.10 -0.11
C ILE A 146 -9.05 9.16 -0.07
N GLU A 147 -9.86 9.19 -1.12
CA GLU A 147 -11.00 10.08 -1.17
C GLU A 147 -12.25 9.46 -0.49
N PRO A 148 -13.07 10.26 0.18
CA PRO A 148 -13.01 11.71 0.32
C PRO A 148 -12.18 12.20 1.52
N PHE A 149 -11.52 11.32 2.28
CA PHE A 149 -10.79 11.69 3.50
C PHE A 149 -9.69 12.71 3.22
N TYR A 150 -8.89 12.47 2.17
CA TYR A 150 -7.81 13.39 1.82
C TYR A 150 -8.35 14.79 1.51
N SER A 151 -9.30 14.91 0.62
CA SER A 151 -9.86 16.21 0.21
C SER A 151 -10.59 16.96 1.34
N LEU A 152 -11.19 16.25 2.29
CA LEU A 152 -11.98 16.85 3.35
C LEU A 152 -11.20 17.14 4.62
N LEU A 153 -10.17 16.33 4.92
CA LEU A 153 -9.42 16.44 6.17
C LEU A 153 -7.99 16.94 5.97
N CYS A 154 -7.48 16.93 4.73
CA CYS A 154 -6.17 17.43 4.40
C CYS A 154 -6.23 18.96 4.21
N ILE A 155 -6.19 19.67 5.32
CA ILE A 155 -6.31 21.13 5.36
C ILE A 155 -4.99 21.71 5.84
N ASN A 156 -4.33 22.55 5.01
CA ASN A 156 -3.09 23.29 5.30
C ASN A 156 -1.85 22.43 5.64
N ASP A 157 -0.94 23.01 6.43
CA ASP A 157 0.38 22.45 6.79
C ASP A 157 0.34 21.07 7.43
N TYR A 158 -0.79 20.70 8.03
CA TYR A 158 -0.99 19.37 8.60
C TYR A 158 -0.95 18.24 7.56
N CYS A 159 -1.22 18.58 6.31
CA CYS A 159 -1.11 17.65 5.21
C CYS A 159 0.22 17.71 4.48
N GLU A 160 1.13 18.56 4.90
CA GLU A 160 2.46 18.61 4.31
C GLU A 160 3.13 17.23 4.31
N TYR A 161 3.04 16.51 5.43
CA TYR A 161 3.54 15.15 5.54
C TYR A 161 2.94 14.21 4.47
N PHE A 162 1.62 14.22 4.28
CA PHE A 162 0.97 13.40 3.28
C PHE A 162 1.23 13.92 1.87
N GLY A 163 1.24 15.22 1.67
CA GLY A 163 1.58 15.85 0.40
C GLY A 163 2.98 15.49 -0.07
N GLU A 164 3.95 15.51 0.83
CA GLU A 164 5.30 15.03 0.56
C GLU A 164 5.36 13.51 0.32
N LYS A 165 4.53 12.75 1.05
CA LYS A 165 4.45 11.31 0.85
C LYS A 165 3.89 10.94 -0.51
N LEU A 166 2.84 11.63 -0.98
CA LEU A 166 2.25 11.41 -2.30
C LEU A 166 3.22 11.64 -3.46
N LYS A 167 4.28 12.43 -3.25
CA LYS A 167 5.32 12.68 -4.25
C LYS A 167 6.44 11.64 -4.24
N LYS A 168 6.49 10.76 -3.24
CA LYS A 168 7.57 9.80 -3.06
C LYS A 168 7.26 8.46 -3.70
N GLU A 169 8.32 7.84 -4.23
CA GLU A 169 8.35 6.44 -4.55
C GLU A 169 9.28 5.73 -3.56
N GLU A 170 8.91 4.55 -3.13
CA GLU A 170 9.71 3.74 -2.22
C GLU A 170 10.12 2.42 -2.88
N LYS A 171 11.41 2.09 -2.76
CA LYS A 171 11.93 0.80 -3.21
C LYS A 171 11.63 -0.27 -2.17
N ARG A 172 11.02 -1.34 -2.61
CA ARG A 172 10.65 -2.48 -1.80
C ARG A 172 11.32 -3.75 -2.31
N VAL A 173 11.52 -4.68 -1.42
CA VAL A 173 12.08 -5.99 -1.74
C VAL A 173 11.21 -7.07 -1.10
N VAL A 174 10.89 -8.09 -1.86
CA VAL A 174 10.27 -9.31 -1.33
C VAL A 174 11.10 -10.52 -1.74
N LYS A 175 11.37 -11.40 -0.77
CA LYS A 175 11.98 -12.70 -1.03
C LYS A 175 10.88 -13.75 -1.14
N LEU A 176 10.94 -14.52 -2.21
CA LEU A 176 9.97 -15.54 -2.54
C LEU A 176 10.68 -16.89 -2.57
N LYS A 177 10.01 -17.92 -2.10
CA LYS A 177 10.46 -19.32 -2.20
C LYS A 177 9.48 -20.13 -3.05
N LYS A 178 10.00 -20.97 -3.91
CA LYS A 178 9.20 -21.88 -4.72
C LYS A 178 8.48 -22.89 -3.81
N ALA A 179 7.17 -23.03 -3.99
CA ALA A 179 6.33 -23.92 -3.21
C ALA A 179 5.29 -24.58 -4.12
N GLY A 180 5.53 -25.83 -4.50
CA GLY A 180 4.73 -26.52 -5.51
C GLY A 180 4.77 -25.79 -6.85
N ASN A 181 3.61 -25.47 -7.41
CA ASN A 181 3.49 -24.78 -8.70
C ASN A 181 3.50 -23.23 -8.56
N GLY A 182 3.82 -22.69 -7.40
CA GLY A 182 3.77 -21.24 -7.16
C GLY A 182 4.92 -20.74 -6.31
N TRP A 183 4.82 -19.46 -5.92
CA TRP A 183 5.77 -18.78 -5.08
C TRP A 183 5.09 -18.30 -3.79
N LYS A 184 5.81 -18.36 -2.68
CA LYS A 184 5.34 -17.88 -1.38
C LYS A 184 6.37 -16.92 -0.78
N PRO A 185 5.95 -15.90 -0.01
CA PRO A 185 6.89 -15.05 0.70
C PRO A 185 7.69 -15.89 1.70
N VAL A 186 8.97 -15.60 1.78
CA VAL A 186 9.81 -16.10 2.87
C VAL A 186 9.49 -15.24 4.09
N ALA A 187 9.01 -15.87 5.16
CA ALA A 187 8.83 -15.15 6.43
C ALA A 187 10.17 -14.55 6.87
N SER A 188 10.18 -13.25 7.12
CA SER A 188 11.33 -12.51 7.67
C SER A 188 11.43 -12.74 9.16
#